data_e8b7690817a5f38ab33be8b2144e6161
#
_entry.id   e8b7690817a5f38ab33be8b2144e6161
#
_cell.length_a   1.000
_cell.length_b   1.000
_cell.length_c   1.000
_cell.angle_alpha   90.00
_cell.angle_beta   90.00
_cell.angle_gamma   90.00
#
_symmetry.space_group_name_H-M   'P 1'
#
loop_
_entity.id
_entity.type
_entity.pdbx_description
1 polymer ?
#
loop_
_entity_poly.entity_id
_entity_poly.type
_entity_poly.pdbx_seq_one_letter_code
_entity_poly.pdbx_strand_id
1 'polypeptide(L)'
;MKNEMVKKEFVDLGLSVKWANMNMGAKSSIENGLYLAWNEVNVDDEGRLPSENEMIELIEKCNWEWVNKDGKTGYNVRSRINGNEIFLPAAGLICGEKAYFVGEMGYYLTNTMKESPIGACELIMSPKSHGMYLAGLYKRSVRLVK
;
A
#
# COMPACT_ATOMS: atom_id res chain seq x y z
N MET A 1 -16.22 7.61 -21.92
CA MET A 1 -15.80 7.67 -21.44
C MET A 1 -15.40 7.95 -20.67
N LYS A 2 -15.25 7.80 -20.21
CA LYS A 2 -14.88 8.32 -19.51
C LYS A 2 -13.64 8.35 -18.89
N ASN A 3 -12.82 8.74 -18.78
CA ASN A 3 -11.53 9.07 -18.18
C ASN A 3 -11.70 9.96 -16.98
N GLU A 4 -12.63 9.55 -16.19
CA GLU A 4 -12.82 10.27 -14.95
C GLU A 4 -11.72 9.90 -13.99
N MET A 5 -10.98 10.90 -13.54
CA MET A 5 -10.03 10.71 -12.46
C MET A 5 -10.81 10.46 -11.18
N VAL A 6 -10.52 9.33 -10.56
CA VAL A 6 -11.09 9.01 -9.27
C VAL A 6 -10.49 9.98 -8.25
N LYS A 7 -11.36 10.62 -7.48
CA LYS A 7 -10.92 11.55 -6.47
C LYS A 7 -10.20 10.81 -5.35
N LYS A 8 -9.07 11.36 -4.92
CA LYS A 8 -8.33 10.82 -3.77
C LYS A 8 -9.14 11.06 -2.50
N GLU A 9 -9.38 10.00 -1.78
CA GLU A 9 -10.14 10.01 -0.54
C GLU A 9 -9.47 9.14 0.50
N PHE A 10 -9.78 9.40 1.77
CA PHE A 10 -9.35 8.53 2.87
C PHE A 10 -10.56 7.77 3.37
N VAL A 11 -10.47 6.45 3.29
CA VAL A 11 -11.57 5.54 3.60
C VAL A 11 -11.56 5.19 5.08
N ASP A 12 -12.71 5.34 5.72
CA ASP A 12 -12.89 4.92 7.10
C ASP A 12 -13.17 3.41 7.13
N LEU A 13 -12.21 2.65 7.62
CA LEU A 13 -12.33 1.19 7.77
C LEU A 13 -12.70 0.80 9.20
N GLY A 14 -13.06 1.78 10.03
CA GLY A 14 -13.34 1.51 11.45
C GLY A 14 -12.08 1.28 12.26
N LEU A 15 -10.92 1.66 11.73
CA LEU A 15 -9.62 1.49 12.37
C LEU A 15 -9.15 2.80 13.00
N SER A 16 -7.97 2.77 13.59
CA SER A 16 -7.43 3.96 14.28
C SER A 16 -7.11 5.10 13.34
N VAL A 17 -6.88 4.80 12.05
CA VAL A 17 -6.63 5.80 11.01
C VAL A 17 -7.46 5.47 9.79
N LYS A 18 -7.65 6.47 8.93
CA LYS A 18 -8.26 6.26 7.62
C LYS A 18 -7.17 5.94 6.60
N TRP A 19 -7.52 5.15 5.61
CA TRP A 19 -6.58 4.71 4.57
C TRP A 19 -6.92 5.32 3.22
N ALA A 20 -5.93 5.83 2.52
CA ALA A 20 -6.14 6.37 1.18
C ALA A 20 -6.74 5.30 0.26
N ASN A 21 -7.58 5.73 -0.67
CA ASN A 21 -8.24 4.83 -1.61
C ASN A 21 -7.37 4.46 -2.82
N MET A 22 -6.16 5.01 -2.92
CA MET A 22 -5.24 4.71 -4.00
C MET A 22 -3.80 4.91 -3.54
N ASN A 23 -2.87 4.27 -4.26
CA ASN A 23 -1.45 4.43 -3.98
C ASN A 23 -1.01 5.87 -4.25
N MET A 24 0.03 6.31 -3.54
CA MET A 24 0.58 7.64 -3.77
C MET A 24 0.99 7.80 -5.23
N GLY A 25 0.53 8.88 -5.85
CA GLY A 25 0.80 9.18 -7.26
C GLY A 25 -0.11 8.47 -8.25
N ALA A 26 -1.01 7.60 -7.80
CA ALA A 26 -1.95 6.93 -8.69
C ALA A 26 -3.13 7.85 -9.02
N LYS A 27 -3.79 7.57 -10.14
CA LYS A 27 -4.98 8.30 -10.58
C LYS A 27 -6.25 7.51 -10.38
N SER A 28 -6.14 6.26 -9.98
CA SER A 28 -7.27 5.40 -9.70
C SER A 28 -6.89 4.39 -8.62
N SER A 29 -7.89 3.72 -8.07
CA SER A 29 -7.70 2.75 -6.97
C SER A 29 -6.90 1.51 -7.39
N ILE A 30 -6.81 1.22 -8.69
CA ILE A 30 -6.11 0.03 -9.17
C ILE A 30 -4.74 0.31 -9.76
N GLU A 31 -4.38 1.58 -9.97
CA GLU A 31 -3.07 1.93 -10.54
C GLU A 31 -1.96 1.78 -9.51
N ASN A 32 -0.79 1.41 -10.01
CA ASN A 32 0.36 1.15 -9.14
C ASN A 32 0.89 2.41 -8.46
N GLY A 33 0.75 3.58 -9.07
CA GLY A 33 1.27 4.81 -8.53
C GLY A 33 2.78 4.92 -8.64
N LEU A 34 3.36 5.75 -7.80
CA LEU A 34 4.80 5.98 -7.77
C LEU A 34 5.51 4.90 -6.96
N TYR A 35 6.78 4.66 -7.31
CA TYR A 35 7.68 3.81 -6.54
C TYR A 35 8.71 4.73 -5.88
N LEU A 36 8.79 4.68 -4.56
CA LEU A 36 9.56 5.65 -3.80
C LEU A 36 10.55 4.97 -2.88
N ALA A 37 11.74 5.56 -2.75
CA ALA A 37 12.63 5.23 -1.66
C ALA A 37 12.09 5.90 -0.39
N TRP A 38 12.46 5.35 0.78
CA TRP A 38 11.92 5.87 2.04
C TRP A 38 12.21 7.36 2.25
N ASN A 39 13.34 7.84 1.75
CA ASN A 39 13.73 9.25 1.90
C ASN A 39 13.15 10.15 0.82
N GLU A 40 12.42 9.58 -0.13
CA GLU A 40 11.75 10.36 -1.17
C GLU A 40 10.29 10.64 -0.84
N VAL A 41 9.77 10.05 0.23
CA VAL A 41 8.37 10.23 0.59
C VAL A 41 8.19 11.61 1.18
N ASN A 42 7.46 12.44 0.44
CA ASN A 42 7.17 13.80 0.84
C ASN A 42 5.73 13.85 1.33
N VAL A 43 5.58 13.99 2.64
CA VAL A 43 4.27 13.95 3.27
C VAL A 43 3.81 15.39 3.46
N ASP A 44 2.74 15.74 2.79
CA ASP A 44 2.12 17.06 2.93
C ASP A 44 0.82 16.93 3.74
N ASP A 45 -0.10 17.88 3.56
CA ASP A 45 -1.37 17.91 4.28
C ASP A 45 -2.31 16.77 3.91
N GLU A 46 -1.93 15.92 2.96
CA GLU A 46 -2.82 14.89 2.43
C GLU A 46 -2.62 13.52 3.06
N GLY A 47 -1.89 13.46 4.16
CA GLY A 47 -1.70 12.21 4.87
C GLY A 47 -0.25 11.95 5.20
N ARG A 48 0.01 10.78 5.76
CA ARG A 48 1.34 10.37 6.18
C ARG A 48 1.55 8.88 5.93
N LEU A 49 2.79 8.42 6.01
CA LEU A 49 3.09 6.98 6.01
C LEU A 49 2.42 6.32 7.21
N PRO A 50 1.89 5.11 7.04
CA PRO A 50 1.39 4.35 8.18
C PRO A 50 2.55 3.88 9.05
N SER A 51 2.26 3.72 10.34
CA SER A 51 3.19 3.04 11.24
C SER A 51 3.06 1.52 11.06
N GLU A 52 4.03 0.79 11.60
CA GLU A 52 3.95 -0.67 11.63
C GLU A 52 2.68 -1.13 12.34
N ASN A 53 2.35 -0.54 13.47
CA ASN A 53 1.16 -0.91 14.23
C ASN A 53 -0.12 -0.65 13.45
N GLU A 54 -0.18 0.44 12.68
CA GLU A 54 -1.34 0.71 11.83
C GLU A 54 -1.46 -0.28 10.70
N MET A 55 -0.32 -0.71 10.14
CA MET A 55 -0.33 -1.74 9.10
C MET A 55 -0.75 -3.08 9.69
N ILE A 56 -0.28 -3.44 10.88
CA ILE A 56 -0.69 -4.66 11.57
C ILE A 56 -2.18 -4.63 11.86
N GLU A 57 -2.70 -3.49 12.28
CA GLU A 57 -4.14 -3.32 12.51
C GLU A 57 -4.92 -3.60 11.22
N LEU A 58 -4.46 -3.08 10.09
CA LEU A 58 -5.08 -3.33 8.80
C LEU A 58 -5.06 -4.83 8.46
N ILE A 59 -3.96 -5.51 8.76
CA ILE A 59 -3.83 -6.94 8.53
C ILE A 59 -4.81 -7.73 9.41
N GLU A 60 -4.88 -7.38 10.69
CA GLU A 60 -5.61 -8.18 11.67
C GLU A 60 -7.12 -7.94 11.68
N LYS A 61 -7.55 -6.74 11.32
CA LYS A 61 -8.97 -6.37 11.45
C LYS A 61 -9.74 -6.36 10.15
N CYS A 62 -9.10 -6.76 9.07
CA CYS A 62 -9.73 -6.80 7.75
C CYS A 62 -9.58 -8.18 7.13
N ASN A 63 -10.48 -8.49 6.22
CA ASN A 63 -10.40 -9.67 5.38
C ASN A 63 -9.60 -9.32 4.13
N TRP A 64 -8.63 -10.14 3.79
CA TRP A 64 -7.74 -9.93 2.66
C TRP A 64 -8.01 -10.99 1.60
N GLU A 65 -8.38 -10.56 0.40
CA GLU A 65 -8.68 -11.47 -0.70
C GLU A 65 -7.87 -11.08 -1.92
N TRP A 66 -7.09 -12.03 -2.45
CA TRP A 66 -6.32 -11.80 -3.67
C TRP A 66 -7.30 -11.81 -4.85
N VAL A 67 -7.32 -10.72 -5.60
CA VAL A 67 -8.27 -10.55 -6.71
C VAL A 67 -7.56 -9.94 -7.92
N ASN A 68 -8.26 -10.01 -9.07
CA ASN A 68 -7.87 -9.32 -10.28
C ASN A 68 -8.95 -8.30 -10.59
N LYS A 69 -8.56 -7.01 -10.59
CA LYS A 69 -9.46 -5.92 -10.93
C LYS A 69 -9.00 -5.28 -12.22
N ASP A 70 -9.70 -5.57 -13.31
CA ASP A 70 -9.40 -5.01 -14.63
C ASP A 70 -7.94 -5.21 -15.04
N GLY A 71 -7.43 -6.41 -14.80
CA GLY A 71 -6.07 -6.76 -15.15
C GLY A 71 -5.03 -6.45 -14.08
N LYS A 72 -5.41 -5.80 -12.98
CA LYS A 72 -4.51 -5.51 -11.87
C LYS A 72 -4.75 -6.48 -10.74
N THR A 73 -3.73 -7.24 -10.37
CA THR A 73 -3.80 -8.17 -9.25
C THR A 73 -3.38 -7.48 -7.95
N GLY A 74 -3.89 -7.96 -6.86
CA GLY A 74 -3.58 -7.46 -5.54
C GLY A 74 -4.59 -7.93 -4.52
N TYR A 75 -4.56 -7.31 -3.35
CA TYR A 75 -5.48 -7.64 -2.28
C TYR A 75 -6.63 -6.66 -2.19
N ASN A 76 -7.84 -7.18 -2.20
CA ASN A 76 -9.00 -6.45 -1.74
C ASN A 76 -9.03 -6.58 -0.22
N VAL A 77 -8.97 -5.48 0.50
CA VAL A 77 -8.89 -5.45 1.95
C VAL A 77 -10.18 -4.85 2.48
N ARG A 78 -11.01 -5.69 3.10
CA ARG A 78 -12.33 -5.31 3.55
C ARG A 78 -12.44 -5.33 5.05
N SER A 79 -12.88 -4.24 5.63
CA SER A 79 -13.06 -4.12 7.08
C SER A 79 -14.11 -5.11 7.59
N ARG A 80 -13.77 -5.83 8.65
CA ARG A 80 -14.75 -6.64 9.37
C ARG A 80 -15.61 -5.82 10.32
N ILE A 81 -15.27 -4.54 10.49
CA ILE A 81 -15.98 -3.65 11.40
C ILE A 81 -17.13 -2.95 10.69
N ASN A 82 -16.88 -2.36 9.52
CA ASN A 82 -17.90 -1.58 8.82
C ASN A 82 -18.15 -1.99 7.36
N GLY A 83 -17.40 -2.96 6.84
CA GLY A 83 -17.61 -3.46 5.48
C GLY A 83 -16.99 -2.61 4.38
N ASN A 84 -16.42 -1.47 4.71
CA ASN A 84 -15.73 -0.65 3.71
C ASN A 84 -14.42 -1.33 3.29
N GLU A 85 -13.94 -1.02 2.09
CA GLU A 85 -12.80 -1.74 1.55
C GLU A 85 -11.86 -0.82 0.76
N ILE A 86 -10.62 -1.25 0.66
CA ILE A 86 -9.61 -0.64 -0.21
C ILE A 86 -8.95 -1.74 -1.02
N PHE A 87 -8.30 -1.37 -2.12
CA PHE A 87 -7.55 -2.31 -2.94
C PHE A 87 -6.07 -1.92 -2.91
N LEU A 88 -5.21 -2.91 -2.64
CA LEU A 88 -3.75 -2.74 -2.64
C LEU A 88 -3.18 -3.49 -3.85
N PRO A 89 -2.85 -2.79 -4.95
CA PRO A 89 -2.28 -3.47 -6.11
C PRO A 89 -0.92 -4.08 -5.80
N ALA A 90 -0.66 -5.24 -6.41
CA ALA A 90 0.63 -5.91 -6.35
C ALA A 90 1.54 -5.22 -7.36
N ALA A 91 2.08 -4.08 -6.98
CA ALA A 91 2.82 -3.22 -7.88
C ALA A 91 4.31 -3.60 -8.00
N GLY A 92 4.76 -4.59 -7.22
CA GLY A 92 6.16 -4.96 -7.23
C GLY A 92 7.06 -3.89 -6.63
N LEU A 93 8.32 -3.90 -7.05
CA LEU A 93 9.33 -2.93 -6.61
C LEU A 93 10.19 -2.50 -7.79
N ILE A 94 10.93 -1.42 -7.61
CA ILE A 94 11.94 -1.00 -8.58
C ILE A 94 13.31 -1.06 -7.90
N CYS A 95 14.21 -1.83 -8.49
CA CYS A 95 15.59 -1.94 -8.04
C CYS A 95 16.50 -1.54 -9.20
N GLY A 96 17.28 -0.47 -8.98
CA GLY A 96 18.00 0.14 -10.09
C GLY A 96 16.99 0.78 -11.06
N GLU A 97 17.01 0.34 -12.31
CA GLU A 97 16.12 0.86 -13.34
C GLU A 97 15.06 -0.14 -13.76
N LYS A 98 14.96 -1.27 -13.06
CA LYS A 98 14.05 -2.35 -13.44
C LYS A 98 12.98 -2.58 -12.40
N ALA A 99 11.77 -2.85 -12.90
CA ALA A 99 10.65 -3.28 -12.07
C ALA A 99 10.67 -4.80 -11.93
N TYR A 100 10.36 -5.29 -10.73
CA TYR A 100 10.33 -6.71 -10.43
C TYR A 100 9.00 -7.06 -9.76
N PHE A 101 8.51 -8.26 -10.01
CA PHE A 101 7.34 -8.84 -9.32
C PHE A 101 6.05 -8.05 -9.50
N VAL A 102 5.94 -7.26 -10.57
CA VAL A 102 4.70 -6.53 -10.89
C VAL A 102 3.61 -7.55 -11.19
N GLY A 103 2.47 -7.41 -10.50
CA GLY A 103 1.37 -8.37 -10.62
C GLY A 103 1.52 -9.60 -9.74
N GLU A 104 2.68 -9.79 -9.10
CA GLU A 104 2.96 -10.98 -8.29
C GLU A 104 3.14 -10.66 -6.82
N MET A 105 3.74 -9.53 -6.51
CA MET A 105 4.01 -9.10 -5.13
C MET A 105 3.77 -7.62 -4.96
N GLY A 106 3.48 -7.22 -3.73
CA GLY A 106 3.36 -5.82 -3.37
C GLY A 106 4.23 -5.49 -2.19
N TYR A 107 4.78 -4.28 -2.19
CA TYR A 107 5.67 -3.79 -1.15
C TYR A 107 5.20 -2.40 -0.74
N TYR A 108 4.87 -2.22 0.53
CA TYR A 108 4.29 -0.98 1.03
C TYR A 108 5.06 -0.51 2.26
N LEU A 109 5.59 0.70 2.19
CA LEU A 109 6.48 1.26 3.22
C LEU A 109 5.71 1.71 4.46
N THR A 110 6.34 1.57 5.63
CA THR A 110 5.87 2.20 6.87
C THR A 110 6.90 3.22 7.34
N ASN A 111 6.50 4.02 8.34
CA ASN A 111 7.42 5.01 8.94
C ASN A 111 8.12 4.49 10.20
N THR A 112 7.85 3.24 10.60
CA THR A 112 8.42 2.70 11.84
C THR A 112 9.87 2.27 11.62
N MET A 113 10.75 2.78 12.45
CA MET A 113 12.18 2.50 12.34
C MET A 113 12.50 1.11 12.86
N LYS A 114 13.34 0.40 12.10
CA LYS A 114 13.81 -0.95 12.42
C LYS A 114 15.30 -1.05 12.04
N GLU A 115 15.98 -2.08 12.54
CA GLU A 115 17.32 -2.40 12.09
C GLU A 115 17.25 -3.04 10.70
N SER A 116 17.34 -2.22 9.69
CA SER A 116 17.33 -2.64 8.29
C SER A 116 18.25 -1.72 7.50
N PRO A 117 18.59 -2.06 6.24
CA PRO A 117 19.44 -1.20 5.44
C PRO A 117 18.94 0.24 5.31
N ILE A 118 17.62 0.46 5.37
CA ILE A 118 17.06 1.80 5.28
C ILE A 118 16.42 2.26 6.59
N GLY A 119 16.47 1.44 7.65
CA GLY A 119 15.97 1.80 8.96
C GLY A 119 14.45 1.72 9.12
N ALA A 120 13.74 1.02 8.23
CA ALA A 120 12.29 0.95 8.27
C ALA A 120 11.79 -0.48 8.06
N CYS A 121 10.48 -0.69 8.23
CA CYS A 121 9.84 -1.94 7.89
C CYS A 121 8.76 -1.70 6.82
N GLU A 122 8.31 -2.77 6.20
CA GLU A 122 7.35 -2.70 5.10
C GLU A 122 6.42 -3.90 5.12
N LEU A 123 5.23 -3.72 4.55
CA LEU A 123 4.35 -4.82 4.22
C LEU A 123 4.86 -5.48 2.94
N ILE A 124 4.99 -6.80 2.94
CA ILE A 124 5.22 -7.58 1.72
C ILE A 124 4.04 -8.51 1.55
N MET A 125 3.45 -8.50 0.35
CA MET A 125 2.30 -9.33 0.06
C MET A 125 2.49 -10.11 -1.23
N SER A 126 1.93 -11.32 -1.24
CA SER A 126 1.90 -12.21 -2.39
C SER A 126 0.55 -12.91 -2.40
N PRO A 127 0.21 -13.70 -3.45
CA PRO A 127 -1.10 -14.36 -3.49
C PRO A 127 -1.41 -15.24 -2.29
N LYS A 128 -0.37 -15.76 -1.62
CA LYS A 128 -0.56 -16.71 -0.54
C LYS A 128 -0.26 -16.16 0.84
N SER A 129 0.29 -14.97 0.95
CA SER A 129 0.68 -14.43 2.25
C SER A 129 0.85 -12.93 2.22
N HIS A 130 0.75 -12.34 3.38
CA HIS A 130 1.04 -10.92 3.59
C HIS A 130 1.49 -10.73 5.03
N GLY A 131 2.50 -9.90 5.23
CA GLY A 131 3.05 -9.69 6.57
C GLY A 131 4.09 -8.59 6.58
N MET A 132 4.64 -8.34 7.77
CA MET A 132 5.62 -7.28 7.98
C MET A 132 7.04 -7.81 7.94
N TYR A 133 7.92 -7.07 7.28
CA TYR A 133 9.31 -7.45 7.07
C TYR A 133 10.20 -6.21 7.16
N LEU A 134 11.51 -6.44 7.34
CA LEU A 134 12.47 -5.35 7.25
C LEU A 134 12.57 -4.85 5.81
N ALA A 135 12.59 -3.54 5.64
CA ALA A 135 12.61 -2.95 4.31
C ALA A 135 13.99 -3.06 3.67
N GLY A 136 14.02 -3.29 2.36
CA GLY A 136 15.25 -3.42 1.60
C GLY A 136 15.62 -2.13 0.86
N LEU A 137 16.74 -2.18 0.16
CA LEU A 137 17.28 -1.06 -0.61
C LEU A 137 16.69 -1.06 -2.03
N TYR A 138 15.43 -0.65 -2.14
CA TYR A 138 14.73 -0.53 -3.43
C TYR A 138 13.58 0.46 -3.26
N LYS A 139 12.96 0.82 -4.38
CA LYS A 139 11.78 1.70 -4.35
C LYS A 139 10.51 0.86 -4.35
N ARG A 140 9.50 1.33 -3.68
CA ARG A 140 8.26 0.60 -3.44
C ARG A 140 7.07 1.53 -3.36
N SER A 141 5.90 0.91 -3.28
CA SER A 141 4.64 1.63 -3.18
C SER A 141 4.48 2.31 -1.81
N VAL A 142 3.63 3.33 -1.80
CA VAL A 142 3.23 4.03 -0.57
C VAL A 142 1.72 4.16 -0.57
N ARG A 143 1.10 3.73 0.52
CA ARG A 143 -0.31 3.97 0.76
C ARG A 143 -0.43 4.81 2.01
N LEU A 144 -0.95 6.02 1.87
CA LEU A 144 -1.01 6.98 2.98
C LEU A 144 -2.18 6.73 3.92
N VAL A 145 -2.03 7.21 5.15
CA VAL A 145 -3.10 7.22 6.16
C VAL A 145 -3.32 8.65 6.66
N LYS A 146 -4.47 8.84 7.32
CA LYS A 146 -4.81 10.14 7.89
C LYS A 146 -5.65 9.99 9.16
#